data_ff1c071c06e59261c46539f133e2ad15
#
_entry.id   ff1c071c06e59261c46539f133e2ad15
#
_cell.length_a   1.000
_cell.length_b   1.000
_cell.length_c   1.000
_cell.angle_alpha   90.00
_cell.angle_beta   90.00
_cell.angle_gamma   90.00
#
_symmetry.space_group_name_H-M   'P 1'
#
loop_
_entity.id
_entity.type
_entity.pdbx_description
1 polymer ?
#
loop_
_entity_poly.entity_id
_entity_poly.type
_entity_poly.pdbx_seq_one_letter_code
_entity_poly.pdbx_strand_id
1 'polypeptide(L)'
;MSIIRTVALSLTLMLSGCQYFEVQSSQLGSIKNAFFPSPKQLPDSRWSVLFGGYSAVVQPVSVEKTTLFVNDVDAVSFNGWVVTKVSGLDGFTPAWEIQDSGNERAFVVNGRVVAKHQCAPWLKYDAEDGVRFEQDCVGKQAYTNTILVDSLGQITDIQQVVDSSFMVLRLRLNN
;
A
#
# COMPACT_ATOMS: atom_id res chain seq x y z
N MET A 1 58.51 -2.14 45.75
CA MET A 1 57.19 -2.65 46.27
C MET A 1 56.08 -1.59 46.03
N SER A 2 55.70 -1.33 44.80
CA SER A 2 54.71 -0.28 44.53
C SER A 2 54.01 -0.40 43.15
N ILE A 3 53.75 -1.62 42.61
CA ILE A 3 53.12 -1.80 41.30
C ILE A 3 51.80 -2.57 41.39
N ILE A 4 51.43 -3.10 42.58
CA ILE A 4 50.23 -3.96 42.71
C ILE A 4 48.94 -3.18 43.07
N ARG A 5 49.02 -1.87 43.37
CA ARG A 5 47.84 -1.10 43.80
C ARG A 5 47.07 -0.40 42.68
N THR A 6 47.55 -0.39 41.45
CA THR A 6 46.93 0.39 40.35
C THR A 6 46.04 -0.48 39.41
N VAL A 7 46.08 -1.81 39.55
CA VAL A 7 45.28 -2.69 38.66
C VAL A 7 43.89 -3.02 39.22
N ALA A 8 43.69 -2.82 40.53
CA ALA A 8 42.39 -3.18 41.17
C ALA A 8 41.27 -2.11 40.99
N LEU A 9 41.59 -0.89 40.48
CA LEU A 9 40.59 0.19 40.36
C LEU A 9 39.97 0.31 38.94
N SER A 10 40.50 -0.43 37.95
CA SER A 10 40.01 -0.33 36.57
C SER A 10 38.96 -1.39 36.21
N LEU A 11 38.63 -2.34 37.09
CA LEU A 11 37.72 -3.45 36.77
C LEU A 11 36.33 -3.26 37.34
N THR A 12 36.02 -2.18 38.04
CA THR A 12 34.73 -1.93 38.68
C THR A 12 33.82 -0.99 37.89
N LEU A 13 34.23 -0.51 36.70
CA LEU A 13 33.45 0.46 35.88
C LEU A 13 32.72 -0.15 34.70
N MET A 14 32.74 -1.49 34.50
CA MET A 14 32.13 -2.14 33.33
C MET A 14 30.84 -2.88 33.66
N LEU A 15 30.23 -2.71 34.86
CA LEU A 15 29.05 -3.45 35.28
C LEU A 15 27.79 -2.60 35.50
N SER A 16 27.75 -1.37 35.00
CA SER A 16 26.58 -0.49 35.17
C SER A 16 25.98 -0.08 33.81
N GLY A 17 25.47 -1.05 33.06
CA GLY A 17 24.97 -0.77 31.73
C GLY A 17 23.82 -1.66 31.21
N CYS A 18 23.05 -2.25 32.10
CA CYS A 18 21.75 -2.83 31.70
C CYS A 18 20.67 -2.20 32.58
N GLN A 19 20.37 -0.93 32.36
CA GLN A 19 19.07 -0.41 32.79
C GLN A 19 18.04 -0.95 31.84
N TYR A 20 17.28 -1.95 32.30
CA TYR A 20 16.05 -2.38 31.69
C TYR A 20 15.10 -1.18 31.67
N PHE A 21 14.87 -0.61 30.48
CA PHE A 21 13.86 0.43 30.31
C PHE A 21 12.52 -0.28 30.31
N GLU A 22 11.89 -0.33 31.47
CA GLU A 22 10.51 -0.79 31.63
C GLU A 22 9.59 0.31 31.09
N VAL A 23 9.30 0.25 29.77
CA VAL A 23 8.36 1.17 29.13
C VAL A 23 6.97 0.81 29.64
N GLN A 24 6.39 1.68 30.47
CA GLN A 24 5.03 1.52 30.96
C GLN A 24 4.06 1.43 29.76
N SER A 25 3.14 0.48 29.81
CA SER A 25 2.18 0.18 28.73
C SER A 25 1.36 1.40 28.27
N SER A 26 1.13 2.40 29.13
CA SER A 26 0.48 3.66 28.79
C SER A 26 1.31 4.55 27.84
N GLN A 27 2.64 4.51 27.93
CA GLN A 27 3.52 5.26 27.04
C GLN A 27 3.65 4.60 25.68
N LEU A 28 3.59 3.26 25.60
CA LEU A 28 3.54 2.51 24.34
C LEU A 28 2.28 2.84 23.53
N GLY A 29 1.14 3.06 24.18
CA GLY A 29 -0.09 3.51 23.51
C GLY A 29 0.05 4.89 22.87
N SER A 30 0.68 5.85 23.58
CA SER A 30 0.92 7.20 23.06
C SER A 30 1.93 7.23 21.93
N ILE A 31 3.00 6.43 22.03
CA ILE A 31 4.02 6.28 21.00
C ILE A 31 3.40 5.63 19.76
N LYS A 32 2.61 4.56 19.93
CA LYS A 32 1.91 3.89 18.83
C LYS A 32 0.99 4.86 18.07
N ASN A 33 0.23 5.70 18.77
CA ASN A 33 -0.66 6.68 18.15
C ASN A 33 0.09 7.84 17.48
N ALA A 34 1.30 8.18 17.93
CA ALA A 34 2.14 9.21 17.31
C ALA A 34 2.84 8.71 16.03
N PHE A 35 3.24 7.44 15.99
CA PHE A 35 3.93 6.83 14.84
C PHE A 35 2.98 6.08 13.90
N PHE A 36 1.83 5.67 14.39
CA PHE A 36 0.77 5.00 13.61
C PHE A 36 -0.54 5.76 13.85
N PRO A 37 -0.74 6.89 13.18
CA PRO A 37 -2.00 7.63 13.29
C PRO A 37 -3.16 6.68 12.95
N SER A 38 -4.22 6.75 13.75
CA SER A 38 -5.44 5.98 13.47
C SER A 38 -5.90 6.23 12.04
N PRO A 39 -6.31 5.19 11.31
CA PRO A 39 -6.79 5.35 9.93
C PRO A 39 -7.85 6.45 9.87
N LYS A 40 -7.64 7.47 9.06
CA LYS A 40 -8.62 8.52 8.85
C LYS A 40 -9.70 7.94 7.94
N GLN A 41 -10.89 7.69 8.48
CA GLN A 41 -12.04 7.39 7.64
C GLN A 41 -12.30 8.57 6.71
N LEU A 42 -12.23 8.32 5.41
CA LEU A 42 -12.70 9.27 4.41
C LEU A 42 -14.23 9.38 4.54
N PRO A 43 -14.84 10.56 4.26
CA PRO A 43 -16.29 10.72 4.36
C PRO A 43 -16.99 9.60 3.59
N ASP A 44 -18.23 9.27 3.98
CA ASP A 44 -19.07 8.11 3.58
C ASP A 44 -19.16 7.78 2.08
N SER A 45 -18.06 7.95 1.35
CA SER A 45 -17.95 7.60 -0.05
C SER A 45 -17.94 6.08 -0.19
N ARG A 46 -18.96 5.57 -0.85
CA ARG A 46 -19.03 4.16 -1.22
C ARG A 46 -18.36 3.96 -2.56
N TRP A 47 -17.57 2.93 -2.66
CA TRP A 47 -16.92 2.54 -3.89
C TRP A 47 -17.39 1.16 -4.30
N SER A 48 -17.49 0.92 -5.60
CA SER A 48 -17.67 -0.42 -6.16
C SER A 48 -16.31 -0.95 -6.59
N VAL A 49 -16.00 -2.17 -6.19
CA VAL A 49 -14.92 -2.96 -6.78
C VAL A 49 -15.52 -3.91 -7.80
N LEU A 50 -14.92 -3.97 -8.99
CA LEU A 50 -15.29 -4.88 -10.08
C LEU A 50 -14.02 -5.65 -10.47
N PHE A 51 -14.10 -6.97 -10.53
CA PHE A 51 -12.99 -7.83 -10.87
C PHE A 51 -13.49 -9.10 -11.56
N GLY A 52 -13.23 -9.23 -12.86
CA GLY A 52 -13.86 -10.30 -13.66
C GLY A 52 -15.37 -10.20 -13.60
N GLY A 53 -16.03 -11.28 -13.15
CA GLY A 53 -17.48 -11.31 -12.91
C GLY A 53 -17.92 -10.90 -11.50
N TYR A 54 -16.94 -10.60 -10.61
CA TYR A 54 -17.20 -10.23 -9.22
C TYR A 54 -17.48 -8.74 -9.07
N SER A 55 -18.42 -8.40 -8.18
CA SER A 55 -18.72 -7.02 -7.80
C SER A 55 -19.06 -6.92 -6.31
N ALA A 56 -18.46 -5.97 -5.63
CA ALA A 56 -18.75 -5.69 -4.22
C ALA A 56 -18.69 -4.19 -3.93
N VAL A 57 -19.29 -3.79 -2.81
CA VAL A 57 -19.17 -2.43 -2.28
C VAL A 57 -18.06 -2.43 -1.22
N VAL A 58 -17.18 -1.45 -1.30
CA VAL A 58 -16.04 -1.24 -0.40
C VAL A 58 -16.02 0.19 0.12
N GLN A 59 -15.39 0.40 1.26
CA GLN A 59 -15.19 1.71 1.87
C GLN A 59 -13.71 2.09 1.86
N PRO A 60 -13.38 3.34 1.48
CA PRO A 60 -12.00 3.80 1.53
C PRO A 60 -11.59 4.15 2.97
N VAL A 61 -10.42 3.68 3.38
CA VAL A 61 -9.77 4.00 4.65
C VAL A 61 -8.35 4.50 4.34
N SER A 62 -8.02 5.70 4.79
CA SER A 62 -6.68 6.24 4.60
C SER A 62 -5.73 5.73 5.67
N VAL A 63 -4.61 5.13 5.26
CA VAL A 63 -3.54 4.68 6.15
C VAL A 63 -2.23 5.27 5.63
N GLU A 64 -1.69 6.26 6.32
CA GLU A 64 -0.49 7.01 5.89
C GLU A 64 -0.66 7.59 4.47
N LYS A 65 0.08 7.06 3.49
CA LYS A 65 0.05 7.46 2.08
C LYS A 65 -0.73 6.48 1.20
N THR A 66 -1.42 5.53 1.81
CA THR A 66 -2.15 4.47 1.10
C THR A 66 -3.64 4.58 1.41
N THR A 67 -4.48 4.42 0.41
CA THR A 67 -5.91 4.21 0.58
C THR A 67 -6.19 2.71 0.53
N LEU A 68 -6.84 2.19 1.57
CA LEU A 68 -7.36 0.83 1.60
C LEU A 68 -8.85 0.88 1.25
N PHE A 69 -9.26 0.19 0.22
CA PHE A 69 -10.66 -0.06 -0.11
C PHE A 69 -11.04 -1.41 0.48
N VAL A 70 -11.90 -1.43 1.49
CA VAL A 70 -12.18 -2.63 2.28
C VAL A 70 -13.68 -2.87 2.50
N ASN A 71 -14.04 -4.13 2.67
CA ASN A 71 -15.23 -4.60 3.32
C ASN A 71 -14.88 -5.78 4.24
N ASP A 72 -15.84 -6.61 4.64
CA ASP A 72 -15.59 -7.72 5.58
C ASP A 72 -14.62 -8.78 5.05
N VAL A 73 -14.49 -8.93 3.73
CA VAL A 73 -13.70 -10.01 3.09
C VAL A 73 -12.68 -9.50 2.09
N ASP A 74 -12.95 -8.36 1.45
CA ASP A 74 -12.13 -7.79 0.37
C ASP A 74 -11.19 -6.70 0.90
N ALA A 75 -10.00 -6.64 0.34
CA ALA A 75 -9.08 -5.53 0.57
C ALA A 75 -8.26 -5.21 -0.68
N VAL A 76 -8.27 -3.95 -1.08
CA VAL A 76 -7.47 -3.40 -2.17
C VAL A 76 -6.68 -2.22 -1.64
N SER A 77 -5.35 -2.25 -1.79
CA SER A 77 -4.45 -1.18 -1.39
C SER A 77 -4.06 -0.34 -2.60
N PHE A 78 -4.12 0.98 -2.47
CA PHE A 78 -3.79 1.94 -3.53
C PHE A 78 -2.91 3.08 -2.98
N ASN A 79 -1.76 3.34 -3.60
CA ASN A 79 -0.79 4.33 -3.13
C ASN A 79 -0.94 5.72 -3.76
N GLY A 80 -2.05 5.98 -4.45
CA GLY A 80 -2.30 7.21 -5.21
C GLY A 80 -2.04 7.07 -6.72
N TRP A 81 -1.25 6.07 -7.14
CA TRP A 81 -0.96 5.79 -8.55
C TRP A 81 -1.15 4.32 -8.92
N VAL A 82 -0.83 3.41 -8.02
CA VAL A 82 -0.82 1.97 -8.30
C VAL A 82 -1.62 1.22 -7.24
N VAL A 83 -2.42 0.26 -7.68
CA VAL A 83 -2.93 -0.79 -6.80
C VAL A 83 -1.75 -1.66 -6.39
N THR A 84 -1.42 -1.66 -5.10
CA THR A 84 -0.23 -2.32 -4.57
C THR A 84 -0.52 -3.69 -3.97
N LYS A 85 -1.78 -3.95 -3.60
CA LYS A 85 -2.18 -5.24 -3.06
C LYS A 85 -3.66 -5.50 -3.31
N VAL A 86 -3.98 -6.77 -3.59
CA VAL A 86 -5.36 -7.25 -3.77
C VAL A 86 -5.53 -8.55 -2.99
N SER A 87 -6.60 -8.66 -2.22
CA SER A 87 -6.96 -9.88 -1.50
C SER A 87 -8.47 -10.00 -1.32
N GLY A 88 -8.96 -11.22 -1.23
CA GLY A 88 -10.37 -11.55 -0.96
C GLY A 88 -11.23 -11.68 -2.21
N LEU A 89 -11.11 -10.79 -3.18
CA LEU A 89 -11.99 -10.68 -4.36
C LEU A 89 -12.31 -12.03 -5.00
N ASP A 90 -13.59 -12.45 -4.91
CA ASP A 90 -14.09 -13.71 -5.49
C ASP A 90 -13.18 -14.93 -5.22
N GLY A 91 -12.69 -15.06 -3.98
CA GLY A 91 -11.75 -16.12 -3.64
C GLY A 91 -10.36 -15.92 -4.24
N PHE A 92 -9.98 -14.68 -4.60
CA PHE A 92 -8.64 -14.31 -5.10
C PHE A 92 -7.59 -14.57 -4.01
N THR A 93 -7.30 -15.84 -3.85
CA THR A 93 -6.32 -16.37 -2.93
C THR A 93 -5.28 -17.16 -3.70
N PRO A 94 -3.99 -17.00 -3.40
CA PRO A 94 -3.43 -16.10 -2.39
C PRO A 94 -3.51 -14.62 -2.79
N ALA A 95 -3.28 -13.72 -1.81
CA ALA A 95 -3.19 -12.28 -2.09
C ALA A 95 -2.09 -11.97 -3.10
N TRP A 96 -2.37 -11.03 -4.00
CA TRP A 96 -1.39 -10.51 -4.96
C TRP A 96 -0.83 -9.19 -4.47
N GLU A 97 0.47 -9.04 -4.59
CA GLU A 97 1.18 -7.78 -4.36
C GLU A 97 1.74 -7.29 -5.70
N ILE A 98 1.60 -5.99 -5.92
CA ILE A 98 2.11 -5.31 -7.11
C ILE A 98 3.20 -4.34 -6.67
N GLN A 99 4.43 -4.59 -7.08
CA GLN A 99 5.58 -3.73 -6.84
C GLN A 99 5.83 -2.90 -8.10
N ASP A 100 5.83 -1.58 -7.93
CA ASP A 100 6.04 -0.62 -9.02
C ASP A 100 7.33 0.15 -8.79
N SER A 101 8.21 0.16 -9.77
CA SER A 101 9.48 0.90 -9.77
C SER A 101 9.48 2.06 -10.77
N GLY A 102 8.31 2.46 -11.26
CA GLY A 102 8.11 3.54 -12.22
C GLY A 102 8.12 3.05 -13.67
N ASN A 103 9.09 2.24 -14.09
CA ASN A 103 9.17 1.67 -15.44
C ASN A 103 8.99 0.15 -15.49
N GLU A 104 8.95 -0.51 -14.35
CA GLU A 104 8.69 -1.95 -14.25
C GLU A 104 7.64 -2.21 -13.16
N ARG A 105 6.68 -3.06 -13.47
CA ARG A 105 5.67 -3.55 -12.56
C ARG A 105 5.85 -5.04 -12.35
N ALA A 106 6.16 -5.45 -11.12
CA ALA A 106 6.31 -6.85 -10.75
C ALA A 106 5.05 -7.34 -10.00
N PHE A 107 4.56 -8.50 -10.39
CA PHE A 107 3.46 -9.18 -9.74
C PHE A 107 4.02 -10.26 -8.83
N VAL A 108 3.63 -10.22 -7.55
CA VAL A 108 4.19 -11.05 -6.50
C VAL A 108 3.09 -11.87 -5.82
N VAL A 109 3.30 -13.17 -5.70
CA VAL A 109 2.39 -14.10 -5.01
C VAL A 109 3.21 -14.92 -4.02
N ASN A 110 2.80 -14.94 -2.76
CA ASN A 110 3.53 -15.64 -1.69
C ASN A 110 5.03 -15.27 -1.64
N GLY A 111 5.34 -13.99 -1.82
CA GLY A 111 6.71 -13.46 -1.81
C GLY A 111 7.55 -13.82 -3.04
N ARG A 112 6.96 -14.41 -4.09
CA ARG A 112 7.65 -14.76 -5.33
C ARG A 112 7.15 -13.91 -6.49
N VAL A 113 8.08 -13.32 -7.25
CA VAL A 113 7.75 -12.63 -8.51
C VAL A 113 7.30 -13.66 -9.53
N VAL A 114 6.06 -13.54 -10.01
CA VAL A 114 5.45 -14.44 -11.00
C VAL A 114 5.41 -13.83 -12.41
N ALA A 115 5.44 -12.50 -12.51
CA ALA A 115 5.53 -11.79 -13.78
C ALA A 115 6.17 -10.41 -13.59
N LYS A 116 6.74 -9.86 -14.66
CA LYS A 116 7.24 -8.49 -14.76
C LYS A 116 6.77 -7.87 -16.06
N HIS A 117 6.26 -6.66 -15.99
CA HIS A 117 5.80 -5.89 -17.13
C HIS A 117 6.56 -4.57 -17.21
N GLN A 118 6.88 -4.12 -18.42
CA GLN A 118 7.47 -2.80 -18.65
C GLN A 118 6.34 -1.79 -18.77
N CYS A 119 6.45 -0.67 -18.06
CA CYS A 119 5.44 0.39 -18.05
C CYS A 119 6.08 1.72 -18.46
N ALA A 120 5.35 2.49 -19.26
CA ALA A 120 5.68 3.89 -19.55
C ALA A 120 5.36 4.78 -18.33
N PRO A 121 5.87 6.00 -18.26
CA PRO A 121 5.41 6.99 -17.31
C PRO A 121 3.91 7.27 -17.48
N TRP A 122 3.26 7.67 -16.38
CA TRP A 122 1.88 8.14 -16.43
C TRP A 122 1.77 9.42 -17.28
N LEU A 123 0.83 9.44 -18.20
CA LEU A 123 0.49 10.59 -19.06
C LEU A 123 -0.84 11.19 -18.59
N LYS A 124 -0.92 12.51 -18.65
CA LYS A 124 -2.11 13.28 -18.29
C LYS A 124 -2.85 13.70 -19.55
N TYR A 125 -4.17 13.50 -19.56
CA TYR A 125 -5.08 13.95 -20.61
C TYR A 125 -6.23 14.74 -20.00
N ASP A 126 -6.67 15.80 -20.67
CA ASP A 126 -7.88 16.49 -20.28
C ASP A 126 -9.09 15.63 -20.67
N ALA A 127 -10.07 15.55 -19.78
CA ALA A 127 -11.34 14.87 -19.98
C ALA A 127 -12.50 15.86 -19.76
N GLU A 128 -13.68 15.53 -20.25
CA GLU A 128 -14.85 16.42 -20.20
C GLU A 128 -15.16 16.90 -18.76
N ASP A 129 -15.09 15.97 -17.80
CA ASP A 129 -15.41 16.25 -16.39
C ASP A 129 -14.18 16.25 -15.46
N GLY A 130 -12.97 16.49 -15.99
CA GLY A 130 -11.77 16.52 -15.17
C GLY A 130 -10.50 16.10 -15.90
N VAL A 131 -9.77 15.14 -15.34
CA VAL A 131 -8.47 14.67 -15.86
C VAL A 131 -8.42 13.15 -15.88
N ARG A 132 -7.87 12.59 -16.95
CA ARG A 132 -7.55 11.18 -17.07
C ARG A 132 -6.03 10.98 -17.08
N PHE A 133 -5.54 10.11 -16.22
CA PHE A 133 -4.18 9.64 -16.28
C PHE A 133 -4.16 8.24 -16.89
N GLU A 134 -3.21 7.99 -17.78
CA GLU A 134 -3.00 6.70 -18.46
C GLU A 134 -1.56 6.25 -18.31
N GLN A 135 -1.38 4.94 -18.16
CA GLN A 135 -0.08 4.30 -18.16
C GLN A 135 -0.12 3.07 -19.06
N ASP A 136 0.61 3.13 -20.16
CA ASP A 136 0.79 1.99 -21.05
C ASP A 136 1.81 1.03 -20.50
N CYS A 137 1.45 -0.24 -20.46
CA CYS A 137 2.32 -1.32 -19.99
C CYS A 137 2.35 -2.46 -21.01
N VAL A 138 3.46 -3.18 -21.04
CA VAL A 138 3.66 -4.35 -21.90
C VAL A 138 4.19 -5.51 -21.06
N GLY A 139 3.43 -6.60 -21.05
CA GLY A 139 3.85 -7.92 -20.58
C GLY A 139 3.82 -8.91 -21.74
N LYS A 140 3.07 -10.00 -21.62
CA LYS A 140 2.77 -10.89 -22.76
C LYS A 140 1.88 -10.21 -23.81
N GLN A 141 1.12 -9.22 -23.40
CA GLN A 141 0.30 -8.34 -24.23
C GLN A 141 0.38 -6.91 -23.71
N ALA A 142 0.05 -5.94 -24.56
CA ALA A 142 -0.07 -4.54 -24.15
C ALA A 142 -1.39 -4.29 -23.45
N TYR A 143 -1.38 -3.35 -22.48
CA TYR A 143 -2.56 -2.89 -21.76
C TYR A 143 -2.33 -1.47 -21.23
N THR A 144 -3.42 -0.77 -20.92
CA THR A 144 -3.38 0.58 -20.36
C THR A 144 -4.07 0.59 -18.99
N ASN A 145 -3.40 1.11 -17.98
CA ASN A 145 -3.98 1.43 -16.68
C ASN A 145 -4.52 2.85 -16.73
N THR A 146 -5.65 3.12 -16.06
CA THR A 146 -6.27 4.45 -16.04
C THR A 146 -6.65 4.89 -14.64
N ILE A 147 -6.60 6.21 -14.40
CA ILE A 147 -7.14 6.89 -13.21
C ILE A 147 -7.92 8.09 -13.70
N LEU A 148 -9.18 8.22 -13.26
CA LEU A 148 -9.99 9.41 -13.50
C LEU A 148 -10.06 10.27 -12.24
N VAL A 149 -9.88 11.57 -12.43
CA VAL A 149 -9.96 12.59 -11.40
C VAL A 149 -10.96 13.64 -11.86
N ASP A 150 -11.93 13.97 -11.04
CA ASP A 150 -12.94 14.97 -11.36
C ASP A 150 -12.40 16.41 -11.34
N SER A 151 -13.24 17.37 -11.65
CA SER A 151 -12.91 18.79 -11.64
C SER A 151 -12.58 19.35 -10.24
N LEU A 152 -12.93 18.63 -9.18
CA LEU A 152 -12.61 18.96 -7.78
C LEU A 152 -11.28 18.35 -7.32
N GLY A 153 -10.61 17.56 -8.17
CA GLY A 153 -9.37 16.86 -7.85
C GLY A 153 -9.56 15.55 -7.08
N GLN A 154 -10.80 15.02 -7.04
CA GLN A 154 -11.10 13.75 -6.40
C GLN A 154 -10.95 12.61 -7.41
N ILE A 155 -10.29 11.52 -7.02
CA ILE A 155 -10.26 10.30 -7.82
C ILE A 155 -11.67 9.68 -7.81
N THR A 156 -12.19 9.37 -9.01
CA THR A 156 -13.53 8.80 -9.19
C THR A 156 -13.53 7.42 -9.81
N ASP A 157 -12.45 7.05 -10.51
CA ASP A 157 -12.32 5.72 -11.15
C ASP A 157 -10.84 5.32 -11.20
N ILE A 158 -10.56 4.07 -10.89
CA ILE A 158 -9.23 3.45 -10.98
C ILE A 158 -9.42 2.13 -11.73
N GLN A 159 -8.73 1.96 -12.85
CA GLN A 159 -8.75 0.73 -13.62
C GLN A 159 -7.32 0.27 -13.87
N GLN A 160 -6.95 -0.89 -13.34
CA GLN A 160 -5.58 -1.40 -13.44
C GLN A 160 -5.54 -2.92 -13.57
N VAL A 161 -4.56 -3.41 -14.33
CA VAL A 161 -4.20 -4.82 -14.33
C VAL A 161 -3.51 -5.16 -13.02
N VAL A 162 -3.98 -6.20 -12.33
CA VAL A 162 -3.55 -6.55 -10.98
C VAL A 162 -2.96 -7.96 -10.86
N ASP A 163 -2.91 -8.72 -11.97
CA ASP A 163 -2.32 -10.05 -11.97
C ASP A 163 -1.58 -10.38 -13.27
N SER A 164 -0.89 -11.51 -13.29
CA SER A 164 -0.14 -12.00 -14.45
C SER A 164 -1.02 -12.54 -15.59
N SER A 165 -2.32 -12.69 -15.37
CA SER A 165 -3.32 -13.13 -16.36
C SER A 165 -4.02 -11.96 -17.04
N PHE A 166 -3.56 -10.73 -16.79
CA PHE A 166 -4.11 -9.48 -17.30
C PHE A 166 -5.55 -9.18 -16.85
N MET A 167 -5.93 -9.70 -15.69
CA MET A 167 -7.22 -9.36 -15.11
C MET A 167 -7.22 -7.91 -14.63
N VAL A 168 -8.28 -7.20 -15.02
CA VAL A 168 -8.47 -5.79 -14.71
C VAL A 168 -9.32 -5.68 -13.46
N LEU A 169 -8.77 -4.97 -12.48
CA LEU A 169 -9.52 -4.47 -11.33
C LEU A 169 -10.01 -3.06 -11.65
N ARG A 170 -11.26 -2.79 -11.34
CA ARG A 170 -11.83 -1.45 -11.39
C ARG A 170 -12.42 -1.07 -10.03
N LEU A 171 -12.00 0.08 -9.52
CA LEU A 171 -12.60 0.75 -8.37
C LEU A 171 -13.32 2.00 -8.87
N ARG A 172 -14.60 2.15 -8.54
CA ARG A 172 -15.41 3.29 -8.97
C ARG A 172 -16.17 3.90 -7.80
N LEU A 173 -16.07 5.22 -7.70
CA LEU A 173 -16.85 5.99 -6.73
C LEU A 173 -18.34 5.91 -7.11
N ASN A 174 -19.18 5.54 -6.15
CA ASN A 174 -20.63 5.55 -6.31
C ASN A 174 -21.16 6.95 -5.94
N ASN A 175 -21.80 7.60 -6.89
CA ASN A 175 -22.51 8.86 -6.68
C ASN A 175 -23.86 8.62 -6.02
#